data_0216dafa63d9b6558d70cdba258397ab
#
_entry.id   0216dafa63d9b6558d70cdba258397ab
#
_cell.length_a   1.000
_cell.length_b   1.000
_cell.length_c   1.000
_cell.angle_alpha   90.00
_cell.angle_beta   90.00
_cell.angle_gamma   90.00
#
_symmetry.space_group_name_H-M   'P 1'
#
loop_
_entity.id
_entity.type
_entity.pdbx_description
1 polymer ?
#
loop_
_entity_poly.entity_id
_entity_poly.type
_entity_poly.pdbx_seq_one_letter_code
_entity_poly.pdbx_strand_id
1 'polypeptide(L)'
;VKVGIMLPLHNVDGDGRRMVEYYRGILMGCDKLKKEGINIDIKAWNVAIDTDINQTLSQQGATDCDVIFGPLYSKQVPALSEFTKKHGIKLVIPFSITGNDVAKNPNIFQVYQSPELFYGEVVKQFTTRFSGSHVVVVDCNDKQSDKGVFTFTLRKTLADKGMTCSITNITNSDESFAKAFSTTKPN
;
A
#
# COMPACT_ATOMS: atom_id res chain seq x y z
N VAL A 1 -2.11 25.43 9.21
CA VAL A 1 -1.52 24.30 8.46
C VAL A 1 -1.82 24.50 6.98
N LYS A 2 -0.79 24.41 6.13
CA LYS A 2 -0.93 24.55 4.68
C LYS A 2 -0.95 23.14 4.04
N VAL A 3 -2.04 22.83 3.37
CA VAL A 3 -2.30 21.51 2.77
C VAL A 3 -2.29 21.62 1.26
N GLY A 4 -1.41 20.86 0.62
CA GLY A 4 -1.38 20.69 -0.82
C GLY A 4 -2.15 19.44 -1.26
N ILE A 5 -2.92 19.55 -2.34
CA ILE A 5 -3.59 18.41 -2.97
C ILE A 5 -3.07 18.31 -4.41
N MET A 6 -2.38 17.21 -4.72
CA MET A 6 -1.81 16.94 -6.06
C MET A 6 -2.39 15.63 -6.59
N LEU A 7 -3.61 15.70 -7.11
CA LEU A 7 -4.41 14.58 -7.61
C LEU A 7 -5.05 14.94 -8.96
N PRO A 8 -5.49 13.96 -9.77
CA PRO A 8 -6.27 14.24 -10.97
C PRO A 8 -7.66 14.76 -10.57
N LEU A 9 -7.81 16.07 -10.57
CA LEU A 9 -9.04 16.77 -10.16
C LEU A 9 -9.81 17.25 -11.39
N HIS A 10 -10.40 16.32 -12.13
CA HIS A 10 -11.14 16.59 -13.35
C HIS A 10 -12.33 15.62 -13.51
N ASN A 11 -13.21 15.89 -14.46
CA ASN A 11 -14.42 15.09 -14.71
C ASN A 11 -14.37 14.31 -16.03
N VAL A 12 -13.16 14.07 -16.58
CA VAL A 12 -12.98 13.44 -17.89
C VAL A 12 -13.11 11.92 -17.80
N ASP A 13 -12.48 11.30 -16.79
CA ASP A 13 -12.43 9.85 -16.61
C ASP A 13 -12.80 9.39 -15.19
N GLY A 14 -12.73 8.07 -14.96
CA GLY A 14 -13.04 7.47 -13.68
C GLY A 14 -12.09 7.85 -12.56
N ASP A 15 -10.80 8.03 -12.88
CA ASP A 15 -9.80 8.42 -11.89
C ASP A 15 -10.03 9.84 -11.40
N GLY A 16 -10.23 10.76 -12.33
CA GLY A 16 -10.52 12.14 -11.99
C GLY A 16 -11.78 12.28 -11.14
N ARG A 17 -12.88 11.62 -11.53
CA ARG A 17 -14.13 11.63 -10.75
C ARG A 17 -13.95 11.10 -9.34
N ARG A 18 -13.23 9.98 -9.17
CA ARG A 18 -12.95 9.41 -7.82
C ARG A 18 -12.10 10.35 -6.97
N MET A 19 -11.12 11.01 -7.59
CA MET A 19 -10.24 11.93 -6.86
C MET A 19 -10.94 13.24 -6.49
N VAL A 20 -11.90 13.69 -7.28
CA VAL A 20 -12.78 14.80 -6.89
C VAL A 20 -13.61 14.44 -5.65
N GLU A 21 -14.16 13.22 -5.58
CA GLU A 21 -14.90 12.78 -4.38
C GLU A 21 -13.95 12.63 -3.17
N TYR A 22 -12.75 12.11 -3.38
CA TYR A 22 -11.74 12.06 -2.32
C TYR A 22 -11.38 13.47 -1.80
N TYR A 23 -11.19 14.43 -2.70
CA TYR A 23 -10.93 15.83 -2.36
C TYR A 23 -12.09 16.45 -1.57
N ARG A 24 -13.33 16.16 -1.93
CA ARG A 24 -14.51 16.58 -1.15
C ARG A 24 -14.46 16.04 0.28
N GLY A 25 -14.06 14.79 0.45
CA GLY A 25 -13.83 14.19 1.77
C GLY A 25 -12.75 14.91 2.58
N ILE A 26 -11.65 15.31 1.94
CA ILE A 26 -10.60 16.14 2.60
C ILE A 26 -11.19 17.46 3.06
N LEU A 27 -11.96 18.16 2.22
CA LEU A 27 -12.59 19.43 2.58
C LEU A 27 -13.54 19.29 3.77
N MET A 28 -14.31 18.20 3.83
CA MET A 28 -15.17 17.90 4.98
C MET A 28 -14.36 17.65 6.26
N GLY A 29 -13.24 16.94 6.15
CA GLY A 29 -12.31 16.74 7.25
C GLY A 29 -11.71 18.05 7.76
N CYS A 30 -11.31 18.93 6.85
CA CYS A 30 -10.78 20.25 7.18
C CYS A 30 -11.82 21.15 7.85
N ASP A 31 -13.10 21.10 7.42
CA ASP A 31 -14.18 21.84 8.09
C ASP A 31 -14.41 21.37 9.53
N LYS A 32 -14.30 20.05 9.76
CA LYS A 32 -14.35 19.49 11.10
C LYS A 32 -13.19 20.00 11.97
N LEU A 33 -11.96 19.95 11.47
CA LEU A 33 -10.78 20.43 12.17
C LEU A 33 -10.83 21.93 12.47
N LYS A 34 -11.41 22.72 11.55
CA LYS A 34 -11.65 24.15 11.75
C LYS A 34 -12.58 24.40 12.94
N LYS A 35 -13.61 23.58 13.15
CA LYS A 35 -14.51 23.66 14.32
C LYS A 35 -13.79 23.35 15.63
N GLU A 36 -12.70 22.58 15.54
CA GLU A 36 -11.79 22.24 16.66
C GLU A 36 -10.68 23.30 16.85
N GLY A 37 -10.72 24.43 16.13
CA GLY A 37 -9.77 25.54 16.25
C GLY A 37 -8.51 25.40 15.38
N ILE A 38 -8.43 24.40 14.50
CA ILE A 38 -7.28 24.19 13.61
C ILE A 38 -7.54 24.90 12.29
N ASN A 39 -6.78 25.96 12.00
CA ASN A 39 -6.87 26.66 10.73
C ASN A 39 -6.07 25.93 9.66
N ILE A 40 -6.74 25.63 8.54
CA ILE A 40 -6.18 24.93 7.39
C ILE A 40 -6.35 25.78 6.14
N ASP A 41 -5.23 26.02 5.45
CA ASP A 41 -5.18 26.64 4.13
C ASP A 41 -4.93 25.55 3.09
N ILE A 42 -5.85 25.40 2.11
CA ILE A 42 -5.81 24.31 1.12
C ILE A 42 -5.49 24.89 -0.24
N LYS A 43 -4.49 24.32 -0.91
CA LYS A 43 -4.20 24.57 -2.30
C LYS A 43 -4.26 23.28 -3.10
N ALA A 44 -5.03 23.26 -4.17
CA ALA A 44 -5.23 22.08 -5.00
C ALA A 44 -4.68 22.28 -6.41
N TRP A 45 -3.99 21.30 -6.93
CA TRP A 45 -3.49 21.21 -8.30
C TRP A 45 -4.06 19.99 -8.99
N ASN A 46 -4.55 20.18 -10.22
CA ASN A 46 -4.95 19.06 -11.04
C ASN A 46 -3.73 18.39 -11.65
N VAL A 47 -3.43 17.19 -11.19
CA VAL A 47 -2.27 16.39 -11.63
C VAL A 47 -2.78 15.13 -12.32
N ALA A 48 -3.10 15.24 -13.60
CA ALA A 48 -3.55 14.13 -14.44
C ALA A 48 -2.40 13.14 -14.74
N ILE A 49 -2.75 12.00 -15.34
CA ILE A 49 -1.77 10.95 -15.64
C ILE A 49 -0.61 11.45 -16.53
N ASP A 50 -0.89 12.33 -17.48
CA ASP A 50 0.11 12.87 -18.42
C ASP A 50 0.77 14.16 -17.95
N THR A 51 0.39 14.67 -16.78
CA THR A 51 0.99 15.88 -16.22
C THR A 51 2.45 15.63 -15.83
N ASP A 52 3.35 16.47 -16.33
CA ASP A 52 4.69 16.56 -15.75
C ASP A 52 4.58 17.22 -14.37
N ILE A 53 4.74 16.41 -13.33
CA ILE A 53 4.60 16.88 -11.95
C ILE A 53 5.63 17.98 -11.60
N ASN A 54 6.78 18.02 -12.25
CA ASN A 54 7.79 19.05 -12.00
C ASN A 54 7.28 20.45 -12.33
N GLN A 55 6.41 20.58 -13.35
CA GLN A 55 5.75 21.85 -13.65
C GLN A 55 4.79 22.28 -12.51
N THR A 56 4.11 21.32 -11.91
CA THR A 56 3.25 21.59 -10.72
C THR A 56 4.09 21.99 -9.52
N LEU A 57 5.19 21.29 -9.26
CA LEU A 57 6.08 21.54 -8.13
C LEU A 57 6.79 22.90 -8.22
N SER A 58 6.96 23.45 -9.42
CA SER A 58 7.52 24.79 -9.64
C SER A 58 6.51 25.93 -9.46
N GLN A 59 5.24 25.61 -9.29
CA GLN A 59 4.20 26.62 -9.09
C GLN A 59 4.28 27.26 -7.70
N GLN A 60 3.83 28.52 -7.65
CA GLN A 60 3.80 29.27 -6.38
C GLN A 60 2.96 28.56 -5.32
N GLY A 61 3.52 28.41 -4.13
CA GLY A 61 2.88 27.83 -2.96
C GLY A 61 3.07 26.31 -2.84
N ALA A 62 3.71 25.64 -3.80
CA ALA A 62 4.04 24.22 -3.64
C ALA A 62 5.06 24.00 -2.52
N THR A 63 6.06 24.88 -2.41
CA THR A 63 7.07 24.88 -1.34
C THR A 63 6.56 25.32 0.02
N ASP A 64 5.40 25.96 0.06
CA ASP A 64 4.83 26.49 1.30
C ASP A 64 3.99 25.48 2.07
N CYS A 65 3.73 24.31 1.48
CA CYS A 65 2.90 23.28 2.10
C CYS A 65 3.59 22.63 3.30
N ASP A 66 2.84 22.38 4.36
CA ASP A 66 3.26 21.53 5.48
C ASP A 66 3.06 20.06 5.14
N VAL A 67 2.00 19.75 4.41
CA VAL A 67 1.63 18.39 3.95
C VAL A 67 1.05 18.42 2.56
N ILE A 68 1.41 17.43 1.75
CA ILE A 68 0.86 17.20 0.39
C ILE A 68 0.19 15.84 0.34
N PHE A 69 -1.04 15.78 -0.17
CA PHE A 69 -1.77 14.56 -0.49
C PHE A 69 -1.67 14.25 -1.99
N GLY A 70 -1.20 13.08 -2.30
CA GLY A 70 -0.96 12.60 -3.67
C GLY A 70 0.41 11.90 -3.80
N PRO A 71 0.84 11.60 -5.02
CA PRO A 71 0.07 11.59 -6.25
C PRO A 71 -0.84 10.35 -6.34
N LEU A 72 -1.67 10.28 -7.41
CA LEU A 72 -2.40 9.04 -7.71
C LEU A 72 -1.53 8.03 -8.49
N TYR A 73 -0.60 8.50 -9.30
CA TYR A 73 0.13 7.65 -10.25
C TYR A 73 1.57 7.41 -9.81
N SER A 74 1.99 6.13 -9.82
CA SER A 74 3.34 5.70 -9.36
C SER A 74 4.48 6.42 -10.07
N LYS A 75 4.33 6.75 -11.36
CA LYS A 75 5.38 7.45 -12.13
C LYS A 75 5.71 8.86 -11.61
N GLN A 76 4.80 9.47 -10.84
CA GLN A 76 4.96 10.82 -10.30
C GLN A 76 5.58 10.82 -8.90
N VAL A 77 5.64 9.66 -8.24
CA VAL A 77 6.13 9.54 -6.85
C VAL A 77 7.59 9.94 -6.70
N PRO A 78 8.53 9.51 -7.54
CA PRO A 78 9.94 9.83 -7.32
C PRO A 78 10.22 11.34 -7.26
N ALA A 79 9.67 12.11 -8.20
CA ALA A 79 9.85 13.56 -8.24
C ALA A 79 9.20 14.25 -7.03
N LEU A 80 7.98 13.83 -6.66
CA LEU A 80 7.29 14.37 -5.49
C LEU A 80 7.99 13.98 -4.18
N SER A 81 8.53 12.76 -4.10
CA SER A 81 9.33 12.29 -2.97
C SER A 81 10.59 13.14 -2.77
N GLU A 82 11.34 13.39 -3.84
CA GLU A 82 12.52 14.23 -3.79
C GLU A 82 12.19 15.67 -3.37
N PHE A 83 11.16 16.24 -3.96
CA PHE A 83 10.68 17.57 -3.63
C PHE A 83 10.30 17.70 -2.16
N THR A 84 9.49 16.80 -1.66
CA THR A 84 9.02 16.84 -0.26
C THR A 84 10.14 16.58 0.74
N LYS A 85 11.09 15.71 0.40
CA LYS A 85 12.31 15.50 1.20
C LYS A 85 13.15 16.75 1.28
N LYS A 86 13.38 17.43 0.15
CA LYS A 86 14.18 18.66 0.06
C LYS A 86 13.59 19.81 0.88
N HIS A 87 12.27 19.93 0.88
CA HIS A 87 11.57 21.05 1.53
C HIS A 87 11.01 20.70 2.92
N GLY A 88 11.25 19.50 3.45
CA GLY A 88 10.75 19.06 4.75
C GLY A 88 9.23 18.87 4.82
N ILE A 89 8.57 18.75 3.68
CA ILE A 89 7.12 18.63 3.56
C ILE A 89 6.71 17.16 3.82
N LYS A 90 5.61 16.95 4.54
CA LYS A 90 5.02 15.60 4.70
C LYS A 90 4.26 15.22 3.46
N LEU A 91 4.50 14.01 2.95
CA LEU A 91 3.83 13.47 1.77
C LEU A 91 2.92 12.31 2.18
N VAL A 92 1.62 12.48 1.99
CA VAL A 92 0.62 11.43 2.22
C VAL A 92 0.22 10.83 0.88
N ILE A 93 0.52 9.55 0.69
CA ILE A 93 0.13 8.80 -0.50
C ILE A 93 -1.09 7.94 -0.13
N PRO A 94 -2.30 8.35 -0.52
CA PRO A 94 -3.53 7.73 -0.02
C PRO A 94 -3.90 6.43 -0.75
N PHE A 95 -3.18 6.08 -1.81
CA PHE A 95 -3.50 4.94 -2.67
C PHE A 95 -2.34 3.97 -2.82
N SER A 96 -2.63 2.78 -3.37
CA SER A 96 -1.63 1.76 -3.71
C SER A 96 -0.63 2.30 -4.72
N ILE A 97 0.61 2.41 -4.33
CA ILE A 97 1.70 2.83 -5.21
C ILE A 97 2.83 1.82 -5.12
N THR A 98 3.29 1.36 -6.27
CA THR A 98 4.47 0.51 -6.37
C THR A 98 5.73 1.37 -6.34
N GLY A 99 6.71 1.01 -5.52
CA GLY A 99 8.00 1.69 -5.42
C GLY A 99 8.60 1.65 -4.02
N ASN A 100 9.87 1.99 -3.91
CA ASN A 100 10.65 1.98 -2.67
C ASN A 100 10.88 3.37 -2.06
N ASP A 101 10.15 4.37 -2.52
CA ASP A 101 10.37 5.75 -2.08
C ASP A 101 10.07 5.94 -0.59
N VAL A 102 9.09 5.20 -0.05
CA VAL A 102 8.77 5.20 1.39
C VAL A 102 9.97 4.80 2.24
N ALA A 103 10.76 3.82 1.79
CA ALA A 103 11.95 3.38 2.52
C ALA A 103 13.09 4.41 2.49
N LYS A 104 13.09 5.32 1.50
CA LYS A 104 14.15 6.31 1.27
C LYS A 104 13.84 7.71 1.77
N ASN A 105 12.57 7.99 2.05
CA ASN A 105 12.10 9.29 2.47
C ASN A 105 11.21 9.19 3.72
N PRO A 106 11.71 9.59 4.90
CA PRO A 106 10.97 9.49 6.16
C PRO A 106 9.76 10.46 6.24
N ASN A 107 9.62 11.35 5.26
CA ASN A 107 8.49 12.26 5.19
C ASN A 107 7.28 11.64 4.47
N ILE A 108 7.39 10.43 3.91
CA ILE A 108 6.28 9.75 3.23
C ILE A 108 5.46 8.95 4.22
N PHE A 109 4.16 9.17 4.19
CA PHE A 109 3.14 8.39 4.86
C PHE A 109 2.27 7.70 3.81
N GLN A 110 2.42 6.40 3.68
CA GLN A 110 1.67 5.60 2.70
C GLN A 110 0.60 4.80 3.41
N VAL A 111 -0.63 4.85 2.90
CA VAL A 111 -1.75 4.08 3.46
C VAL A 111 -1.63 2.61 3.08
N TYR A 112 -1.11 2.32 1.91
CA TYR A 112 -0.88 0.95 1.44
C TYR A 112 0.51 0.46 1.86
N GLN A 113 0.57 -0.67 2.54
CA GLN A 113 1.83 -1.31 2.89
C GLN A 113 2.45 -2.02 1.68
N SER A 114 3.79 -2.06 1.61
CA SER A 114 4.43 -2.91 0.62
C SER A 114 4.02 -4.38 0.81
N PRO A 115 3.88 -5.16 -0.27
CA PRO A 115 3.55 -6.58 -0.16
C PRO A 115 4.51 -7.34 0.79
N GLU A 116 5.78 -6.99 0.80
CA GLU A 116 6.79 -7.63 1.65
C GLU A 116 6.52 -7.39 3.14
N LEU A 117 6.25 -6.14 3.53
CA LEU A 117 5.93 -5.79 4.92
C LEU A 117 4.59 -6.42 5.34
N PHE A 118 3.59 -6.36 4.46
CA PHE A 118 2.29 -6.95 4.70
C PHE A 118 2.39 -8.47 4.87
N TYR A 119 3.07 -9.16 3.96
CA TYR A 119 3.24 -10.61 4.05
C TYR A 119 4.07 -11.01 5.26
N GLY A 120 5.09 -10.23 5.62
CA GLY A 120 5.88 -10.47 6.83
C GLY A 120 5.02 -10.48 8.09
N GLU A 121 4.16 -9.48 8.26
CA GLU A 121 3.27 -9.40 9.42
C GLU A 121 2.16 -10.48 9.39
N VAL A 122 1.57 -10.75 8.22
CA VAL A 122 0.57 -11.83 8.06
C VAL A 122 1.18 -13.18 8.44
N VAL A 123 2.36 -13.50 7.94
CA VAL A 123 3.06 -14.76 8.25
C VAL A 123 3.37 -14.87 9.74
N LYS A 124 3.82 -13.78 10.36
CA LYS A 124 4.09 -13.73 11.79
C LYS A 124 2.83 -14.01 12.62
N GLN A 125 1.72 -13.36 12.33
CA GLN A 125 0.44 -13.58 13.01
C GLN A 125 -0.09 -15.00 12.76
N PHE A 126 -0.02 -15.48 11.53
CA PHE A 126 -0.42 -16.83 11.17
C PHE A 126 0.37 -17.88 11.96
N THR A 127 1.69 -17.81 11.95
CA THR A 127 2.55 -18.78 12.64
C THR A 127 2.41 -18.71 14.17
N THR A 128 2.05 -17.57 14.73
CA THR A 128 1.72 -17.43 16.15
C THR A 128 0.41 -18.10 16.48
N ARG A 129 -0.64 -17.82 15.70
CA ARG A 129 -1.98 -18.37 15.93
C ARG A 129 -2.05 -19.89 15.75
N PHE A 130 -1.32 -20.42 14.79
CA PHE A 130 -1.36 -21.83 14.39
C PHE A 130 -0.08 -22.59 14.75
N SER A 131 0.60 -22.18 15.84
CA SER A 131 1.89 -22.73 16.26
C SER A 131 1.89 -24.25 16.52
N GLY A 132 0.74 -24.81 16.88
CA GLY A 132 0.57 -26.25 17.12
C GLY A 132 0.04 -27.05 15.91
N SER A 133 -0.25 -26.38 14.80
CA SER A 133 -0.86 -26.99 13.62
C SER A 133 0.16 -27.51 12.61
N HIS A 134 -0.27 -28.43 11.76
CA HIS A 134 0.40 -28.79 10.54
C HIS A 134 -0.14 -27.93 9.41
N VAL A 135 0.72 -27.23 8.68
CA VAL A 135 0.32 -26.33 7.61
C VAL A 135 0.34 -27.03 6.25
N VAL A 136 -0.77 -27.02 5.53
CA VAL A 136 -0.84 -27.56 4.18
C VAL A 136 -0.99 -26.44 3.18
N VAL A 137 -0.06 -26.35 2.24
CA VAL A 137 -0.14 -25.42 1.10
C VAL A 137 -0.69 -26.18 -0.09
N VAL A 138 -1.87 -25.76 -0.56
CA VAL A 138 -2.49 -26.33 -1.75
C VAL A 138 -2.17 -25.47 -2.97
N ASP A 139 -1.43 -26.03 -3.92
CA ASP A 139 -1.17 -25.39 -5.20
C ASP A 139 -2.36 -25.60 -6.12
N CYS A 140 -3.01 -24.52 -6.51
CA CYS A 140 -4.18 -24.52 -7.41
C CYS A 140 -3.81 -24.35 -8.88
N ASN A 141 -2.53 -24.41 -9.25
CA ASN A 141 -2.03 -24.23 -10.62
C ASN A 141 -2.40 -22.87 -11.27
N ASP A 142 -2.66 -21.85 -10.46
CA ASP A 142 -2.96 -20.52 -10.96
C ASP A 142 -1.68 -19.82 -11.45
N LYS A 143 -1.50 -19.81 -12.78
CA LYS A 143 -0.35 -19.17 -13.43
C LYS A 143 -0.32 -17.65 -13.32
N GLN A 144 -1.43 -17.02 -12.94
CA GLN A 144 -1.55 -15.58 -12.76
C GLN A 144 -1.40 -15.15 -11.29
N SER A 145 -1.22 -16.14 -10.41
CA SER A 145 -1.05 -15.85 -8.97
C SER A 145 0.24 -15.10 -8.69
N ASP A 146 0.13 -14.00 -7.97
CA ASP A 146 1.25 -13.21 -7.44
C ASP A 146 1.66 -13.64 -6.02
N LYS A 147 1.11 -14.76 -5.51
CA LYS A 147 1.30 -15.22 -4.13
C LYS A 147 2.59 -15.99 -3.88
N GLY A 148 3.46 -16.14 -4.88
CA GLY A 148 4.73 -16.85 -4.75
C GLY A 148 5.63 -16.29 -3.63
N VAL A 149 5.72 -14.96 -3.50
CA VAL A 149 6.50 -14.32 -2.42
C VAL A 149 5.90 -14.64 -1.05
N PHE A 150 4.57 -14.57 -0.90
CA PHE A 150 3.88 -14.94 0.35
C PHE A 150 4.15 -16.40 0.71
N THR A 151 3.96 -17.32 -0.22
CA THR A 151 4.13 -18.76 0.00
C THR A 151 5.57 -19.10 0.36
N PHE A 152 6.53 -18.48 -0.30
CA PHE A 152 7.96 -18.63 0.01
C PHE A 152 8.28 -18.13 1.43
N THR A 153 7.82 -16.93 1.78
CA THR A 153 8.04 -16.33 3.10
C THR A 153 7.39 -17.17 4.20
N LEU A 154 6.18 -17.67 3.96
CA LEU A 154 5.48 -18.55 4.89
C LEU A 154 6.27 -19.83 5.14
N ARG A 155 6.67 -20.54 4.10
CA ARG A 155 7.41 -21.80 4.20
C ARG A 155 8.74 -21.65 4.92
N LYS A 156 9.49 -20.58 4.61
CA LYS A 156 10.73 -20.27 5.29
C LYS A 156 10.49 -20.04 6.78
N THR A 157 9.51 -19.23 7.14
CA THR A 157 9.21 -18.92 8.54
C THR A 157 8.71 -20.16 9.31
N LEU A 158 7.93 -21.04 8.66
CA LEU A 158 7.50 -22.32 9.27
C LEU A 158 8.70 -23.20 9.58
N ALA A 159 9.63 -23.33 8.62
CA ALA A 159 10.86 -24.10 8.83
C ALA A 159 11.73 -23.52 9.96
N ASP A 160 11.94 -22.20 9.99
CA ASP A 160 12.72 -21.51 11.02
C ASP A 160 12.11 -21.70 12.43
N LYS A 161 10.78 -21.86 12.51
CA LYS A 161 10.06 -22.13 13.78
C LYS A 161 9.87 -23.62 14.10
N GLY A 162 10.41 -24.53 13.29
CA GLY A 162 10.24 -25.98 13.46
C GLY A 162 8.79 -26.46 13.30
N MET A 163 7.94 -25.68 12.61
CA MET A 163 6.58 -26.06 12.30
C MET A 163 6.53 -26.98 11.08
N THR A 164 5.67 -27.98 11.13
CA THR A 164 5.51 -28.92 10.01
C THR A 164 4.67 -28.31 8.89
N CYS A 165 5.12 -28.50 7.64
CA CYS A 165 4.44 -27.99 6.44
C CYS A 165 4.51 -29.02 5.31
N SER A 166 3.40 -29.24 4.65
CA SER A 166 3.30 -30.05 3.42
C SER A 166 2.82 -29.20 2.25
N ILE A 167 3.15 -29.63 1.05
CA ILE A 167 2.64 -29.04 -0.18
C ILE A 167 1.92 -30.14 -0.96
N THR A 168 0.73 -29.82 -1.44
CA THR A 168 0.00 -30.68 -2.36
C THR A 168 -0.56 -29.85 -3.51
N ASN A 169 -0.97 -30.54 -4.58
CA ASN A 169 -1.56 -29.90 -5.75
C ASN A 169 -3.02 -30.32 -5.88
N ILE A 170 -3.87 -29.39 -6.28
CA ILE A 170 -5.32 -29.64 -6.43
C ILE A 170 -5.62 -30.73 -7.47
N THR A 171 -4.71 -31.00 -8.40
CA THR A 171 -4.86 -32.04 -9.43
C THR A 171 -4.31 -33.40 -9.03
N ASN A 172 -3.76 -33.54 -7.82
CA ASN A 172 -3.31 -34.83 -7.31
C ASN A 172 -4.48 -35.78 -7.10
N SER A 173 -4.23 -37.11 -7.16
CA SER A 173 -5.23 -38.09 -6.76
C SER A 173 -5.66 -37.90 -5.30
N ASP A 174 -6.88 -38.28 -4.98
CA ASP A 174 -7.46 -38.15 -3.63
C ASP A 174 -6.54 -38.75 -2.55
N GLU A 175 -5.95 -39.89 -2.82
CA GLU A 175 -5.01 -40.53 -1.90
C GLU A 175 -3.73 -39.68 -1.70
N SER A 176 -3.17 -39.16 -2.78
CA SER A 176 -1.96 -38.31 -2.73
C SER A 176 -2.24 -36.96 -2.06
N PHE A 177 -3.43 -36.41 -2.34
CA PHE A 177 -3.89 -35.18 -1.71
C PHE A 177 -4.07 -35.36 -0.19
N ALA A 178 -4.72 -36.44 0.23
CA ALA A 178 -4.95 -36.74 1.65
C ALA A 178 -3.65 -36.95 2.46
N LYS A 179 -2.61 -37.50 1.83
CA LYS A 179 -1.29 -37.70 2.48
C LYS A 179 -0.61 -36.39 2.89
N ALA A 180 -1.00 -35.25 2.33
CA ALA A 180 -0.45 -33.95 2.73
C ALA A 180 -0.94 -33.49 4.11
N PHE A 181 -2.03 -34.05 4.60
CA PHE A 181 -2.64 -33.67 5.87
C PHE A 181 -2.09 -34.52 7.02
N SER A 182 -1.93 -33.90 8.18
CA SER A 182 -1.53 -34.61 9.39
C SER A 182 -2.70 -35.39 9.98
N THR A 183 -2.43 -36.61 10.45
CA THR A 183 -3.37 -37.43 11.23
C THR A 183 -3.22 -37.23 12.73
N THR A 184 -2.20 -36.52 13.17
CA THR A 184 -1.84 -36.36 14.60
C THR A 184 -1.87 -34.93 15.09
N LYS A 185 -1.94 -33.96 14.20
CA LYS A 185 -2.02 -32.53 14.52
C LYS A 185 -3.21 -31.88 13.81
N PRO A 186 -3.76 -30.79 14.33
CA PRO A 186 -4.69 -29.93 13.57
C PRO A 186 -4.04 -29.46 12.27
N ASN A 187 -4.83 -29.39 11.20
CA ASN A 187 -4.38 -28.89 9.88
C ASN A 187 -4.96 -27.52 9.60
#